data_ea3845562e0b1a23513d4f788a1d4534
#
_entry.id   ea3845562e0b1a23513d4f788a1d4534
#
_cell.length_a   1.000
_cell.length_b   1.000
_cell.length_c   1.000
_cell.angle_alpha   90.00
_cell.angle_beta   90.00
_cell.angle_gamma   90.00
#
_symmetry.space_group_name_H-M   'P 1'
#
loop_
_entity.id
_entity.type
_entity.pdbx_description
1 polymer ?
#
loop_
_entity_poly.entity_id
_entity_poly.type
_entity_poly.pdbx_seq_one_letter_code
_entity_poly.pdbx_strand_id
1 'polypeptide(L)'
;MGFQDVLPYRLPNFKDKRLLDPHVVIVGAGASIAACKIDKNGKEVPLRRNIYNILGLTDELEKYNFPDEQMADFEKLFSDIYGKREYKDLQAKLEYEVCDYFSKLIISDDSSLYDYLILSLTEKDAIISFNWDPFLCKHIEGISV
;
A
#
# COMPACT_ATOMS: atom_id res chain seq x y z
N MET A 1 40.13 6.42 -15.17
CA MET A 1 38.70 6.73 -15.02
C MET A 1 38.34 6.42 -13.58
N GLY A 2 38.14 7.45 -12.79
CA GLY A 2 37.84 7.31 -11.36
C GLY A 2 36.35 7.11 -11.14
N PHE A 3 35.99 6.40 -10.09
CA PHE A 3 34.61 6.09 -9.63
C PHE A 3 33.74 7.35 -9.37
N GLN A 4 34.32 8.56 -9.47
CA GLN A 4 33.64 9.83 -9.22
C GLN A 4 32.72 10.29 -10.36
N ASP A 5 32.84 9.71 -11.56
CA ASP A 5 32.10 10.17 -12.75
C ASP A 5 30.74 9.44 -12.95
N VAL A 6 30.35 8.53 -12.05
CA VAL A 6 29.17 7.66 -12.23
C VAL A 6 28.00 8.01 -11.31
N LEU A 7 28.18 8.87 -10.30
CA LEU A 7 27.09 9.25 -9.40
C LEU A 7 26.56 10.64 -9.73
N PRO A 8 25.34 10.75 -10.31
CA PRO A 8 24.72 12.04 -10.61
C PRO A 8 24.24 12.81 -9.36
N TYR A 9 24.42 12.24 -8.17
CA TYR A 9 23.98 12.87 -6.93
C TYR A 9 25.20 13.28 -6.09
N ARG A 10 25.31 14.59 -5.84
CA ARG A 10 26.19 15.06 -4.75
C ARG A 10 25.67 14.45 -3.44
N LEU A 11 26.54 13.73 -2.74
CA LEU A 11 26.25 13.33 -1.36
C LEU A 11 25.86 14.58 -0.56
N PRO A 12 24.77 14.51 0.21
CA PRO A 12 24.33 15.65 1.00
C PRO A 12 25.48 16.11 1.91
N ASN A 13 25.71 17.42 1.94
CA ASN A 13 26.65 18.00 2.89
C ASN A 13 26.03 17.87 4.29
N PHE A 14 26.60 17.03 5.15
CA PHE A 14 26.14 16.80 6.53
C PHE A 14 26.06 18.09 7.38
N LYS A 15 26.56 19.22 6.88
CA LYS A 15 26.36 20.56 7.49
C LYS A 15 25.07 21.25 7.00
N ASP A 16 24.33 20.64 6.10
CA ASP A 16 23.05 21.20 5.64
C ASP A 16 22.01 21.08 6.78
N LYS A 17 21.61 22.22 7.31
CA LYS A 17 20.60 22.28 8.39
C LYS A 17 19.28 21.60 8.02
N ARG A 18 18.94 21.54 6.73
CA ARG A 18 17.73 20.86 6.24
C ARG A 18 17.68 19.38 6.59
N LEU A 19 18.83 18.72 6.75
CA LEU A 19 18.89 17.33 7.22
C LEU A 19 18.49 17.19 8.70
N LEU A 20 18.43 18.31 9.45
CA LEU A 20 18.02 18.32 10.85
C LEU A 20 16.53 18.63 11.01
N ASP A 21 15.86 19.09 9.95
CA ASP A 21 14.43 19.36 9.98
C ASP A 21 13.64 18.04 9.99
N PRO A 22 12.48 18.00 10.67
CA PRO A 22 11.59 16.83 10.63
C PRO A 22 11.01 16.66 9.22
N HIS A 23 10.90 15.41 8.80
CA HIS A 23 10.28 15.05 7.52
C HIS A 23 8.96 14.32 7.75
N VAL A 24 8.01 14.54 6.86
CA VAL A 24 6.78 13.77 6.79
C VAL A 24 6.77 13.02 5.45
N VAL A 25 6.78 11.70 5.54
CA VAL A 25 6.70 10.82 4.37
C VAL A 25 5.28 10.30 4.24
N ILE A 26 4.66 10.57 3.10
CA ILE A 26 3.30 10.10 2.81
C ILE A 26 3.41 8.96 1.80
N VAL A 27 2.87 7.80 2.14
CA VAL A 27 2.89 6.60 1.29
C VAL A 27 1.48 6.20 0.89
N GLY A 28 1.33 5.75 -0.36
CA GLY A 28 0.11 5.21 -0.92
C GLY A 28 0.37 3.83 -1.55
N ALA A 29 -0.66 3.23 -2.17
CA ALA A 29 -0.62 1.87 -2.73
C ALA A 29 0.56 1.61 -3.68
N GLY A 30 1.03 2.64 -4.40
CA GLY A 30 2.22 2.54 -5.25
C GLY A 30 3.50 2.20 -4.49
N ALA A 31 3.63 2.65 -3.24
CA ALA A 31 4.78 2.32 -2.40
C ALA A 31 4.76 0.84 -2.00
N SER A 32 3.59 0.29 -1.66
CA SER A 32 3.46 -1.14 -1.35
C SER A 32 3.75 -2.02 -2.56
N ILE A 33 3.28 -1.64 -3.75
CA ILE A 33 3.63 -2.35 -4.99
C ILE A 33 5.13 -2.30 -5.28
N ALA A 34 5.78 -1.17 -5.06
CA ALA A 34 7.22 -1.03 -5.25
C ALA A 34 8.02 -1.83 -4.20
N ALA A 35 7.50 -1.95 -2.99
CA ALA A 35 8.11 -2.72 -1.92
C ALA A 35 7.88 -4.23 -2.08
N CYS A 36 6.65 -4.63 -2.44
CA CYS A 36 6.24 -6.02 -2.54
C CYS A 36 5.05 -6.16 -3.49
N LYS A 37 5.30 -6.41 -4.77
CA LYS A 37 4.23 -6.64 -5.75
C LYS A 37 3.51 -7.97 -5.54
N ILE A 38 4.26 -9.00 -5.16
CA ILE A 38 3.80 -10.36 -4.91
C ILE A 38 4.31 -10.76 -3.53
N ASP A 39 3.43 -11.24 -2.68
CA ASP A 39 3.78 -11.69 -1.34
C ASP A 39 4.61 -12.99 -1.34
N LYS A 40 5.11 -13.41 -0.20
CA LYS A 40 5.91 -14.65 -0.04
C LYS A 40 5.19 -15.91 -0.54
N ASN A 41 3.86 -15.91 -0.55
CA ASN A 41 3.03 -17.03 -1.01
C ASN A 41 2.56 -16.90 -2.46
N GLY A 42 3.05 -15.91 -3.21
CA GLY A 42 2.67 -15.68 -4.60
C GLY A 42 1.36 -14.90 -4.77
N LYS A 43 0.82 -14.30 -3.69
CA LYS A 43 -0.37 -13.46 -3.78
C LYS A 43 -0.02 -12.06 -4.27
N GLU A 44 -0.78 -11.58 -5.22
CA GLU A 44 -0.60 -10.23 -5.76
C GLU A 44 -1.17 -9.18 -4.80
N VAL A 45 -0.45 -8.06 -4.65
CA VAL A 45 -0.99 -6.90 -3.91
C VAL A 45 -1.97 -6.15 -4.80
N PRO A 46 -3.27 -6.10 -4.44
CA PRO A 46 -4.28 -5.53 -5.30
C PRO A 46 -4.18 -4.00 -5.34
N LEU A 47 -4.53 -3.45 -6.50
CA LEU A 47 -4.80 -2.03 -6.69
C LEU A 47 -6.31 -1.81 -6.86
N ARG A 48 -6.79 -0.59 -6.61
CA ARG A 48 -8.21 -0.22 -6.71
C ARG A 48 -8.91 -0.67 -8.00
N ARG A 49 -8.17 -0.81 -9.12
CA ARG A 49 -8.74 -1.20 -10.43
C ARG A 49 -8.73 -2.72 -10.70
N ASN A 50 -7.95 -3.52 -9.96
CA ASN A 50 -7.88 -4.97 -10.16
C ASN A 50 -8.33 -5.78 -8.93
N ILE A 51 -8.70 -5.09 -7.84
CA ILE A 51 -9.07 -5.71 -6.57
C ILE A 51 -10.27 -6.67 -6.71
N TYR A 52 -11.26 -6.33 -7.51
CA TYR A 52 -12.42 -7.20 -7.76
C TYR A 52 -12.02 -8.56 -8.34
N ASN A 53 -11.13 -8.53 -9.34
CA ASN A 53 -10.66 -9.75 -10.00
C ASN A 53 -9.81 -10.58 -9.05
N ILE A 54 -8.89 -9.95 -8.32
CA ILE A 54 -7.98 -10.63 -7.39
C ILE A 54 -8.76 -11.28 -6.23
N LEU A 55 -9.81 -10.60 -5.74
CA LEU A 55 -10.66 -11.10 -4.65
C LEU A 55 -11.78 -12.02 -5.14
N GLY A 56 -11.96 -12.20 -6.47
CA GLY A 56 -13.05 -13.02 -7.03
C GLY A 56 -14.44 -12.42 -6.79
N LEU A 57 -14.56 -11.10 -6.72
CA LEU A 57 -15.80 -10.39 -6.41
C LEU A 57 -16.61 -9.99 -7.65
N THR A 58 -16.11 -10.23 -8.84
CA THR A 58 -16.73 -9.79 -10.10
C THR A 58 -18.15 -10.34 -10.25
N ASP A 59 -18.35 -11.65 -10.08
CA ASP A 59 -19.66 -12.30 -10.20
C ASP A 59 -20.67 -11.79 -9.16
N GLU A 60 -20.19 -11.40 -7.98
CA GLU A 60 -21.05 -10.83 -6.94
C GLU A 60 -21.54 -9.44 -7.31
N LEU A 61 -20.65 -8.60 -7.83
CA LEU A 61 -20.95 -7.24 -8.22
C LEU A 61 -21.84 -7.16 -9.46
N GLU A 62 -21.71 -8.10 -10.38
CA GLU A 62 -22.57 -8.20 -11.57
C GLU A 62 -24.06 -8.35 -11.22
N LYS A 63 -24.39 -8.94 -10.08
CA LYS A 63 -25.79 -9.07 -9.59
C LYS A 63 -26.49 -7.73 -9.34
N TYR A 64 -25.69 -6.67 -9.10
CA TYR A 64 -26.21 -5.35 -8.78
C TYR A 64 -26.27 -4.40 -9.99
N ASN A 65 -25.77 -4.82 -11.17
CA ASN A 65 -25.76 -4.05 -12.41
C ASN A 65 -25.18 -2.63 -12.25
N PHE A 66 -24.05 -2.51 -11.53
CA PHE A 66 -23.36 -1.22 -11.43
C PHE A 66 -22.83 -0.77 -12.80
N PRO A 67 -22.86 0.55 -13.09
CA PRO A 67 -22.23 1.09 -14.29
C PRO A 67 -20.72 0.80 -14.35
N ASP A 68 -20.19 0.58 -15.55
CA ASP A 68 -18.77 0.30 -15.78
C ASP A 68 -17.84 1.36 -15.14
N GLU A 69 -18.27 2.63 -15.15
CA GLU A 69 -17.53 3.73 -14.51
C GLU A 69 -17.39 3.57 -12.99
N GLN A 70 -18.39 2.98 -12.34
CA GLN A 70 -18.31 2.67 -10.90
C GLN A 70 -17.45 1.43 -10.66
N MET A 71 -17.56 0.44 -11.55
CA MET A 71 -16.76 -0.77 -11.47
C MET A 71 -15.27 -0.54 -11.76
N ALA A 72 -14.91 0.57 -12.42
CA ALA A 72 -13.51 0.90 -12.71
C ALA A 72 -12.70 1.32 -11.47
N ASP A 73 -13.35 1.69 -10.36
CA ASP A 73 -12.70 2.20 -9.14
C ASP A 73 -13.40 1.67 -7.89
N PHE A 74 -12.73 0.75 -7.19
CA PHE A 74 -13.26 0.13 -5.96
C PHE A 74 -13.61 1.14 -4.88
N GLU A 75 -12.74 2.13 -4.65
CA GLU A 75 -12.94 3.11 -3.58
C GLU A 75 -14.16 3.98 -3.87
N LYS A 76 -14.37 4.32 -5.14
CA LYS A 76 -15.55 5.07 -5.57
C LYS A 76 -16.81 4.24 -5.40
N LEU A 77 -16.82 2.99 -5.88
CA LEU A 77 -17.97 2.10 -5.71
C LEU A 77 -18.31 1.94 -4.23
N PHE A 78 -17.31 1.62 -3.41
CA PHE A 78 -17.52 1.43 -1.98
C PHE A 78 -18.08 2.69 -1.31
N SER A 79 -17.55 3.87 -1.64
CA SER A 79 -18.07 5.14 -1.14
C SER A 79 -19.50 5.42 -1.60
N ASP A 80 -19.82 5.08 -2.85
CA ASP A 80 -21.15 5.30 -3.42
C ASP A 80 -22.23 4.42 -2.78
N ILE A 81 -21.89 3.20 -2.35
CA ILE A 81 -22.83 2.27 -1.69
C ILE A 81 -22.82 2.40 -0.17
N TYR A 82 -21.78 3.01 0.42
CA TYR A 82 -21.59 3.08 1.87
C TYR A 82 -22.77 3.75 2.58
N GLY A 83 -23.26 3.10 3.62
CA GLY A 83 -24.38 3.58 4.42
C GLY A 83 -25.76 3.44 3.78
N LYS A 84 -25.85 2.97 2.52
CA LYS A 84 -27.13 2.72 1.85
C LYS A 84 -27.68 1.36 2.28
N ARG A 85 -28.92 1.38 2.74
CA ARG A 85 -29.60 0.22 3.34
C ARG A 85 -29.74 -0.96 2.36
N GLU A 86 -29.97 -0.66 1.09
CA GLU A 86 -30.11 -1.65 0.02
C GLU A 86 -28.83 -2.42 -0.28
N TYR A 87 -27.65 -1.87 0.07
CA TYR A 87 -26.34 -2.51 -0.16
C TYR A 87 -25.67 -3.01 1.12
N LYS A 88 -26.41 -3.10 2.24
CA LYS A 88 -25.81 -3.46 3.54
C LYS A 88 -25.07 -4.82 3.50
N ASP A 89 -25.66 -5.81 2.87
CA ASP A 89 -25.07 -7.16 2.80
C ASP A 89 -23.86 -7.17 1.86
N LEU A 90 -23.93 -6.42 0.77
CA LEU A 90 -22.80 -6.24 -0.14
C LEU A 90 -21.62 -5.53 0.56
N GLN A 91 -21.90 -4.43 1.30
CA GLN A 91 -20.86 -3.73 2.06
C GLN A 91 -20.14 -4.67 3.03
N ALA A 92 -20.90 -5.40 3.83
CA ALA A 92 -20.33 -6.34 4.81
C ALA A 92 -19.47 -7.42 4.14
N LYS A 93 -19.90 -7.90 2.96
CA LYS A 93 -19.14 -8.88 2.18
C LYS A 93 -17.85 -8.28 1.63
N LEU A 94 -17.91 -7.09 1.02
CA LEU A 94 -16.73 -6.41 0.49
C LEU A 94 -15.71 -6.13 1.59
N GLU A 95 -16.16 -5.61 2.73
CA GLU A 95 -15.30 -5.36 3.90
C GLU A 95 -14.62 -6.64 4.39
N TYR A 96 -15.38 -7.72 4.50
CA TYR A 96 -14.86 -9.02 4.93
C TYR A 96 -13.78 -9.56 3.97
N GLU A 97 -14.08 -9.61 2.67
CA GLU A 97 -13.17 -10.17 1.66
C GLU A 97 -11.88 -9.34 1.54
N VAL A 98 -12.00 -8.00 1.59
CA VAL A 98 -10.84 -7.11 1.58
C VAL A 98 -9.99 -7.33 2.84
N CYS A 99 -10.61 -7.31 4.01
CA CYS A 99 -9.90 -7.51 5.28
C CYS A 99 -9.24 -8.88 5.35
N ASP A 100 -9.95 -9.94 4.98
CA ASP A 100 -9.45 -11.31 4.95
C ASP A 100 -8.25 -11.45 4.00
N TYR A 101 -8.35 -10.88 2.79
CA TYR A 101 -7.27 -10.94 1.81
C TYR A 101 -6.00 -10.24 2.32
N PHE A 102 -6.13 -8.98 2.74
CA PHE A 102 -4.98 -8.19 3.19
C PHE A 102 -4.35 -8.73 4.47
N SER A 103 -5.14 -9.28 5.39
CA SER A 103 -4.64 -9.90 6.63
C SER A 103 -3.74 -11.11 6.37
N LYS A 104 -3.99 -11.81 5.28
CA LYS A 104 -3.26 -13.02 4.87
C LYS A 104 -2.03 -12.75 4.01
N LEU A 105 -1.74 -11.50 3.66
CA LEU A 105 -0.52 -11.16 2.94
C LEU A 105 0.69 -11.32 3.85
N ILE A 106 1.73 -11.96 3.33
CA ILE A 106 2.98 -12.24 4.07
C ILE A 106 4.13 -11.48 3.38
N ILE A 107 4.89 -10.73 4.17
CA ILE A 107 6.08 -10.02 3.68
C ILE A 107 7.12 -11.02 3.17
N SER A 108 7.80 -10.67 2.07
CA SER A 108 9.00 -11.39 1.60
C SER A 108 10.11 -11.27 2.64
N ASP A 109 10.98 -12.28 2.70
CA ASP A 109 12.20 -12.24 3.52
C ASP A 109 13.28 -11.35 2.86
N ASP A 110 13.08 -10.91 1.62
CA ASP A 110 14.01 -10.03 0.91
C ASP A 110 13.83 -8.58 1.36
N SER A 111 14.95 -7.85 1.43
CA SER A 111 14.91 -6.42 1.73
C SER A 111 14.08 -5.65 0.72
N SER A 112 13.18 -4.83 1.20
CA SER A 112 12.25 -4.05 0.41
C SER A 112 12.53 -2.54 0.46
N LEU A 113 11.80 -1.78 -0.35
CA LEU A 113 11.84 -0.31 -0.28
C LEU A 113 11.41 0.22 1.09
N TYR A 114 10.51 -0.48 1.78
CA TYR A 114 10.06 -0.10 3.11
C TYR A 114 11.16 -0.26 4.16
N ASP A 115 11.99 -1.29 4.07
CA ASP A 115 13.13 -1.48 4.99
C ASP A 115 14.11 -0.31 4.85
N TYR A 116 14.46 0.07 3.62
CA TYR A 116 15.34 1.22 3.39
C TYR A 116 14.72 2.53 3.85
N LEU A 117 13.42 2.73 3.62
CA LEU A 117 12.70 3.90 4.08
C LEU A 117 12.75 4.00 5.61
N ILE A 118 12.33 2.94 6.32
CA ILE A 118 12.25 2.93 7.78
C ILE A 118 13.62 3.13 8.41
N LEU A 119 14.66 2.47 7.88
CA LEU A 119 16.04 2.63 8.37
C LEU A 119 16.62 4.04 8.11
N SER A 120 16.07 4.79 7.14
CA SER A 120 16.49 6.16 6.85
C SER A 120 15.85 7.22 7.74
N LEU A 121 14.80 6.88 8.47
CA LEU A 121 14.06 7.80 9.32
C LEU A 121 14.66 7.87 10.74
N THR A 122 14.38 8.98 11.39
CA THR A 122 14.80 9.28 12.77
C THR A 122 13.57 9.60 13.62
N GLU A 123 13.74 9.70 14.94
CA GLU A 123 12.66 9.99 15.89
C GLU A 123 11.87 11.28 15.60
N LYS A 124 12.47 12.21 14.84
CA LYS A 124 11.83 13.48 14.46
C LYS A 124 10.91 13.35 13.25
N ASP A 125 11.04 12.25 12.49
CA ASP A 125 10.35 12.06 11.23
C ASP A 125 9.04 11.31 11.45
N ALA A 126 8.10 11.44 10.51
CA ALA A 126 6.81 10.76 10.56
C ALA A 126 6.48 10.09 9.23
N ILE A 127 5.83 8.94 9.30
CA ILE A 127 5.22 8.28 8.12
C ILE A 127 3.71 8.31 8.26
N ILE A 128 3.04 8.69 7.19
CA ILE A 128 1.58 8.62 7.05
C ILE A 128 1.27 7.64 5.92
N SER A 129 0.51 6.58 6.21
CA SER A 129 0.07 5.61 5.22
C SER A 129 -1.43 5.72 4.98
N PHE A 130 -1.82 5.75 3.70
CA PHE A 130 -3.21 5.61 3.25
C PHE A 130 -3.48 4.22 2.65
N ASN A 131 -2.58 3.28 2.85
CA ASN A 131 -2.69 1.93 2.31
C ASN A 131 -3.60 1.06 3.19
N TRP A 132 -4.33 0.17 2.55
CA TRP A 132 -5.10 -0.86 3.23
C TRP A 132 -4.26 -2.10 3.54
N ASP A 133 -3.16 -2.29 2.80
CA ASP A 133 -2.23 -3.38 3.05
C ASP A 133 -1.40 -3.15 4.33
N PRO A 134 -1.05 -4.24 5.03
CA PRO A 134 -0.32 -4.15 6.30
C PRO A 134 1.20 -4.05 6.15
N PHE A 135 1.73 -3.94 4.94
CA PHE A 135 3.17 -4.12 4.71
C PHE A 135 4.03 -3.13 5.48
N LEU A 136 3.70 -1.84 5.46
CA LEU A 136 4.46 -0.85 6.21
C LEU A 136 4.50 -1.19 7.71
N CYS A 137 3.34 -1.52 8.30
CA CYS A 137 3.26 -1.87 9.73
C CYS A 137 4.07 -3.14 10.04
N LYS A 138 3.96 -4.16 9.20
CA LYS A 138 4.70 -5.42 9.39
C LYS A 138 6.22 -5.23 9.27
N HIS A 139 6.69 -4.34 8.40
CA HIS A 139 8.11 -4.01 8.32
C HIS A 139 8.60 -3.28 9.57
N ILE A 140 7.81 -2.35 10.12
CA ILE A 140 8.14 -1.66 11.37
C ILE A 140 8.23 -2.66 12.53
N GLU A 141 7.26 -3.57 12.64
CA GLU A 141 7.26 -4.62 13.66
C GLU A 141 8.48 -5.55 13.53
N GLY A 142 8.88 -5.91 12.32
CA GLY A 142 10.04 -6.77 12.04
C GLY A 142 11.40 -6.14 12.41
N ILE A 143 11.49 -4.81 12.45
CA ILE A 143 12.72 -4.08 12.82
C ILE A 143 12.80 -3.85 14.34
N SER A 144 11.69 -3.97 15.06
CA SER A 144 11.57 -3.70 16.50
C SER A 144 12.07 -4.87 17.40
N VAL A 145 13.05 -5.67 16.93
CA VAL A 145 13.63 -6.79 17.69
C VAL A 145 14.93 -6.38 18.36
#